data_59a701c2c94f84344ed533b8fcb2613a
#
_entry.id   59a701c2c94f84344ed533b8fcb2613a
#
_cell.length_a   1.000
_cell.length_b   1.000
_cell.length_c   1.000
_cell.angle_alpha   90.00
_cell.angle_beta   90.00
_cell.angle_gamma   90.00
#
_symmetry.space_group_name_H-M   'P 1'
#
loop_
_entity.id
_entity.type
_entity.pdbx_description
1 polymer ?
#
loop_
_entity_poly.entity_id
_entity_poly.type
_entity_poly.pdbx_seq_one_letter_code
_entity_poly.pdbx_strand_id
1 'polypeptide(L)'
;IDWSSKEAELKSKKIDALWNGLTVSPEREKNILFSNTYMKDKQYVIVRNDDDSIKGKADLAGKVVGVQQASTGEAALQNDPSGKTVKETKSYADFVSAFMDLGIGRVDAVIADGVIARYLMTKEPGKYKIVEGTDYGVDNFAVGFRKDDTALRDKINGILAEMKKDGTADKIAEKWLGSGADL
;
A
#
# COMPACT_ATOMS: atom_id res chain seq x y z
N ILE A 1 -7.81 -2.33 -12.12
CA ILE A 1 -8.66 -3.40 -11.57
C ILE A 1 -9.17 -2.97 -10.19
N ASP A 2 -10.31 -3.52 -9.81
CA ASP A 2 -10.76 -3.43 -8.43
C ASP A 2 -9.83 -4.29 -7.54
N TRP A 3 -9.31 -3.69 -6.47
CA TRP A 3 -8.33 -4.36 -5.62
C TRP A 3 -8.89 -5.57 -4.87
N SER A 4 -10.18 -5.56 -4.57
CA SER A 4 -10.85 -6.69 -3.91
C SER A 4 -10.98 -7.92 -4.82
N SER A 5 -10.99 -7.73 -6.14
CA SER A 5 -11.11 -8.80 -7.14
C SER A 5 -9.78 -9.30 -7.71
N LYS A 6 -8.64 -8.72 -7.29
CA LYS A 6 -7.31 -8.98 -7.87
C LYS A 6 -6.94 -10.46 -8.04
N GLU A 7 -7.22 -11.28 -7.03
CA GLU A 7 -6.90 -12.72 -7.08
C GLU A 7 -7.81 -13.47 -8.05
N ALA A 8 -9.09 -13.10 -8.10
CA ALA A 8 -10.05 -13.71 -9.03
C ALA A 8 -9.72 -13.36 -10.49
N GLU A 9 -9.32 -12.12 -10.76
CA GLU A 9 -8.91 -11.69 -12.10
C GLU A 9 -7.61 -12.36 -12.56
N LEU A 10 -6.64 -12.53 -11.66
CA LEU A 10 -5.42 -13.28 -11.92
C LEU A 10 -5.72 -14.75 -12.23
N LYS A 11 -6.52 -15.40 -11.39
CA LYS A 11 -6.93 -16.81 -11.55
C LYS A 11 -7.73 -17.05 -12.83
N SER A 12 -8.61 -16.12 -13.22
CA SER A 12 -9.43 -16.22 -14.44
C SER A 12 -8.67 -15.84 -15.72
N LYS A 13 -7.37 -15.52 -15.63
CA LYS A 13 -6.51 -15.10 -16.75
C LYS A 13 -6.95 -13.81 -17.44
N LYS A 14 -7.70 -12.95 -16.74
CA LYS A 14 -8.00 -11.59 -17.21
C LYS A 14 -6.77 -10.70 -17.14
N ILE A 15 -5.89 -10.98 -16.20
CA ILE A 15 -4.57 -10.34 -16.04
C ILE A 15 -3.49 -11.41 -15.90
N ASP A 16 -2.27 -11.08 -16.28
CA ASP A 16 -1.13 -12.01 -16.24
C ASP A 16 -0.29 -11.86 -14.97
N ALA A 17 -0.28 -10.68 -14.38
CA ALA A 17 0.45 -10.39 -13.16
C ALA A 17 -0.22 -9.26 -12.36
N LEU A 18 0.07 -9.23 -11.06
CA LEU A 18 -0.23 -8.13 -10.14
C LEU A 18 1.08 -7.42 -9.82
N TRP A 19 1.24 -6.18 -10.33
CA TRP A 19 2.48 -5.42 -10.18
C TRP A 19 2.20 -3.95 -9.85
N ASN A 20 1.77 -3.69 -8.61
CA ASN A 20 1.40 -2.33 -8.16
C ASN A 20 1.42 -2.20 -6.63
N GLY A 21 2.53 -2.53 -5.98
CA GLY A 21 2.62 -2.48 -4.52
C GLY A 21 1.88 -3.64 -3.83
N LEU A 22 1.96 -4.83 -4.43
CA LEU A 22 1.37 -6.02 -3.82
C LEU A 22 2.26 -6.52 -2.68
N THR A 23 1.80 -6.35 -1.45
CA THR A 23 2.47 -6.87 -0.25
C THR A 23 2.40 -8.39 -0.21
N VAL A 24 3.53 -9.03 0.04
CA VAL A 24 3.61 -10.47 0.35
C VAL A 24 3.02 -10.71 1.72
N SER A 25 2.07 -11.62 1.82
CA SER A 25 1.50 -12.06 3.11
C SER A 25 1.20 -13.55 3.08
N PRO A 26 1.25 -14.23 4.26
CA PRO A 26 0.94 -15.67 4.34
C PRO A 26 -0.44 -16.04 3.80
N GLU A 27 -1.41 -15.11 3.90
CA GLU A 27 -2.75 -15.32 3.35
C GLU A 27 -2.73 -15.33 1.82
N ARG A 28 -2.06 -14.34 1.21
CA ARG A 28 -1.93 -14.22 -0.24
C ARG A 28 -1.07 -15.32 -0.85
N GLU A 29 -0.04 -15.79 -0.14
CA GLU A 29 0.82 -16.90 -0.59
C GLU A 29 0.07 -18.20 -0.82
N LYS A 30 -1.09 -18.40 -0.21
CA LYS A 30 -1.95 -19.57 -0.48
C LYS A 30 -2.45 -19.58 -1.92
N ASN A 31 -2.74 -18.42 -2.50
CA ASN A 31 -3.39 -18.27 -3.80
C ASN A 31 -2.49 -17.67 -4.88
N ILE A 32 -1.45 -16.94 -4.50
CA ILE A 32 -0.54 -16.19 -5.38
C ILE A 32 0.86 -16.78 -5.32
N LEU A 33 1.51 -16.92 -6.47
CA LEU A 33 2.94 -17.17 -6.59
C LEU A 33 3.65 -15.83 -6.68
N PHE A 34 4.59 -15.56 -5.77
CA PHE A 34 5.31 -14.28 -5.74
C PHE A 34 6.67 -14.34 -6.41
N SER A 35 7.09 -13.21 -6.98
CA SER A 35 8.49 -12.96 -7.31
C SER A 35 9.34 -12.78 -6.04
N ASN A 36 10.65 -12.61 -6.21
CA ASN A 36 11.46 -12.00 -5.17
C ASN A 36 10.94 -10.60 -4.85
N THR A 37 11.12 -10.17 -3.61
CA THR A 37 10.80 -8.80 -3.17
C THR A 37 11.64 -7.80 -3.95
N TYR A 38 10.99 -6.74 -4.46
CA TYR A 38 11.68 -5.68 -5.21
C TYR A 38 11.68 -4.33 -4.49
N MET A 39 10.87 -4.16 -3.44
CA MET A 39 10.77 -2.93 -2.66
C MET A 39 10.21 -3.23 -1.28
N LYS A 40 10.62 -2.43 -0.27
CA LYS A 40 10.00 -2.39 1.04
C LYS A 40 9.21 -1.11 1.21
N ASP A 41 8.12 -1.18 1.94
CA ASP A 41 7.30 -0.04 2.31
C ASP A 41 6.69 -0.24 3.70
N LYS A 42 5.87 0.69 4.12
CA LYS A 42 5.13 0.64 5.39
C LYS A 42 3.73 1.21 5.19
N GLN A 43 2.79 0.71 5.97
CA GLN A 43 1.47 1.35 6.10
C GLN A 43 1.56 2.48 7.10
N TYR A 44 1.07 3.66 6.74
CA TYR A 44 1.08 4.85 7.58
C TYR A 44 -0.32 5.40 7.82
N VAL A 45 -0.46 6.16 8.89
CA VAL A 45 -1.61 7.06 9.10
C VAL A 45 -1.33 8.36 8.38
N ILE A 46 -2.25 8.76 7.50
CA ILE A 46 -2.21 10.01 6.76
C ILE A 46 -3.38 10.88 7.21
N VAL A 47 -3.11 12.16 7.44
CA VAL A 47 -4.10 13.17 7.84
C VAL A 47 -4.03 14.40 6.95
N ARG A 48 -5.00 15.30 7.06
CA ARG A 48 -4.87 16.64 6.47
C ARG A 48 -3.69 17.37 7.09
N ASN A 49 -3.05 18.22 6.32
CA ASN A 49 -1.84 18.93 6.77
C ASN A 49 -2.11 19.91 7.92
N ASP A 50 -3.33 20.43 8.02
CA ASP A 50 -3.79 21.35 9.06
C ASP A 50 -4.37 20.63 10.30
N ASP A 51 -4.43 19.31 10.30
CA ASP A 51 -4.96 18.51 11.42
C ASP A 51 -3.81 18.03 12.31
N ASP A 52 -3.73 18.58 13.52
CA ASP A 52 -2.78 18.18 14.57
C ASP A 52 -3.42 17.34 15.68
N SER A 53 -4.66 16.89 15.49
CA SER A 53 -5.40 16.10 16.49
C SER A 53 -4.94 14.65 16.56
N ILE A 54 -4.29 14.13 15.51
CA ILE A 54 -3.78 12.76 15.44
C ILE A 54 -2.25 12.83 15.36
N LYS A 55 -1.58 12.43 16.45
CA LYS A 55 -0.11 12.40 16.60
C LYS A 55 0.41 10.98 16.80
N GLY A 56 -0.47 10.01 17.00
CA GLY A 56 -0.16 8.61 17.21
C GLY A 56 -1.37 7.73 16.94
N LYS A 57 -1.16 6.42 16.91
CA LYS A 57 -2.25 5.45 16.67
C LYS A 57 -3.36 5.51 17.74
N ALA A 58 -3.01 5.86 18.98
CA ALA A 58 -4.00 6.00 20.06
C ALA A 58 -5.02 7.11 19.79
N ASP A 59 -4.63 8.17 19.06
CA ASP A 59 -5.48 9.30 18.72
C ASP A 59 -6.52 8.98 17.64
N LEU A 60 -6.46 7.78 17.05
CA LEU A 60 -7.50 7.26 16.16
C LEU A 60 -8.78 6.89 16.91
N ALA A 61 -8.74 6.85 18.25
CA ALA A 61 -9.94 6.58 19.07
C ALA A 61 -11.05 7.59 18.77
N GLY A 62 -12.24 7.07 18.44
CA GLY A 62 -13.41 7.89 18.09
C GLY A 62 -13.36 8.57 16.72
N LYS A 63 -12.32 8.34 15.91
CA LYS A 63 -12.16 8.90 14.56
C LYS A 63 -12.78 8.01 13.48
N VAL A 64 -13.10 8.61 12.34
CA VAL A 64 -13.47 7.89 11.11
C VAL A 64 -12.22 7.68 10.29
N VAL A 65 -11.86 6.42 10.03
CA VAL A 65 -10.61 6.05 9.33
C VAL A 65 -10.92 5.41 7.98
N GLY A 66 -10.38 6.00 6.91
CA GLY A 66 -10.47 5.46 5.55
C GLY A 66 -9.40 4.40 5.29
N VAL A 67 -9.78 3.34 4.58
CA VAL A 67 -8.87 2.28 4.12
C VAL A 67 -9.24 1.84 2.70
N GLN A 68 -8.32 1.30 1.93
CA GLN A 68 -8.70 0.60 0.71
C GLN A 68 -9.15 -0.82 1.05
N GLN A 69 -10.27 -1.24 0.49
CA GLN A 69 -10.84 -2.58 0.69
C GLN A 69 -9.85 -3.69 0.29
N ALA A 70 -9.73 -4.71 1.12
CA ALA A 70 -8.82 -5.85 0.93
C ALA A 70 -7.33 -5.47 0.78
N SER A 71 -6.94 -4.29 1.32
CA SER A 71 -5.54 -3.87 1.43
C SER A 71 -4.89 -4.42 2.70
N THR A 72 -3.56 -4.36 2.74
CA THR A 72 -2.80 -4.63 3.97
C THR A 72 -3.02 -3.56 5.02
N GLY A 73 -3.28 -2.31 4.63
CA GLY A 73 -3.66 -1.24 5.55
C GLY A 73 -4.98 -1.50 6.28
N GLU A 74 -6.00 -2.01 5.59
CA GLU A 74 -7.24 -2.43 6.23
C GLU A 74 -7.00 -3.57 7.23
N ALA A 75 -6.27 -4.60 6.83
CA ALA A 75 -5.93 -5.72 7.70
C ALA A 75 -5.06 -5.28 8.91
N ALA A 76 -4.12 -4.36 8.68
CA ALA A 76 -3.26 -3.82 9.72
C ALA A 76 -4.07 -3.06 10.78
N LEU A 77 -5.00 -2.20 10.37
CA LEU A 77 -5.90 -1.50 11.29
C LEU A 77 -6.76 -2.49 12.08
N GLN A 78 -7.36 -3.47 11.42
CA GLN A 78 -8.22 -4.47 12.08
C GLN A 78 -7.48 -5.28 13.15
N ASN A 79 -6.19 -5.58 12.93
CA ASN A 79 -5.37 -6.36 13.85
C ASN A 79 -4.68 -5.51 14.94
N ASP A 80 -4.61 -4.20 14.78
CA ASP A 80 -4.01 -3.30 15.77
C ASP A 80 -5.05 -2.91 16.84
N PRO A 81 -4.64 -2.74 18.11
CA PRO A 81 -5.54 -2.26 19.18
C PRO A 81 -6.28 -0.96 18.82
N SER A 82 -5.65 -0.06 18.07
CA SER A 82 -6.26 1.20 17.63
C SER A 82 -7.52 0.99 16.78
N GLY A 83 -7.54 -0.06 15.96
CA GLY A 83 -8.70 -0.38 15.13
C GLY A 83 -9.97 -0.72 15.90
N LYS A 84 -9.84 -1.16 17.17
CA LYS A 84 -10.97 -1.45 18.07
C LYS A 84 -11.58 -0.20 18.67
N THR A 85 -10.90 0.93 18.60
CA THR A 85 -11.28 2.20 19.23
C THR A 85 -11.75 3.27 18.24
N VAL A 86 -11.55 3.06 16.94
CA VAL A 86 -12.07 3.96 15.90
C VAL A 86 -13.59 4.01 15.95
N LYS A 87 -14.16 5.15 15.60
CA LYS A 87 -15.62 5.31 15.49
C LYS A 87 -16.18 4.50 14.31
N GLU A 88 -15.45 4.52 13.20
CA GLU A 88 -15.85 3.87 11.96
C GLU A 88 -14.61 3.61 11.10
N THR A 89 -14.55 2.44 10.47
CA THR A 89 -13.63 2.15 9.35
C THR A 89 -14.41 2.24 8.06
N LYS A 90 -14.06 3.19 7.19
CA LYS A 90 -14.71 3.41 5.90
C LYS A 90 -13.85 2.82 4.78
N SER A 91 -14.35 1.76 4.15
CA SER A 91 -13.65 1.06 3.07
C SER A 91 -13.95 1.70 1.72
N TYR A 92 -12.91 1.90 0.91
CA TYR A 92 -12.95 2.47 -0.44
C TYR A 92 -12.42 1.47 -1.47
N ALA A 93 -12.92 1.54 -2.70
CA ALA A 93 -12.40 0.73 -3.79
C ALA A 93 -10.95 1.11 -4.16
N ASP A 94 -10.59 2.38 -4.00
CA ASP A 94 -9.27 2.93 -4.35
C ASP A 94 -8.84 4.04 -3.38
N PHE A 95 -7.52 4.30 -3.33
CA PHE A 95 -6.95 5.33 -2.46
C PHE A 95 -7.28 6.76 -2.91
N VAL A 96 -7.51 7.00 -4.21
CA VAL A 96 -7.86 8.35 -4.69
C VAL A 96 -9.15 8.81 -4.03
N SER A 97 -10.17 7.94 -4.02
CA SER A 97 -11.46 8.20 -3.35
C SER A 97 -11.30 8.41 -1.84
N ALA A 98 -10.45 7.60 -1.18
CA ALA A 98 -10.16 7.76 0.25
C ALA A 98 -9.50 9.11 0.56
N PHE A 99 -8.50 9.52 -0.22
CA PHE A 99 -7.82 10.81 -0.06
C PHE A 99 -8.72 12.00 -0.39
N MET A 100 -9.61 11.89 -1.38
CA MET A 100 -10.61 12.92 -1.64
C MET A 100 -11.51 13.14 -0.42
N ASP A 101 -12.03 12.06 0.19
CA ASP A 101 -12.86 12.14 1.39
C ASP A 101 -12.07 12.65 2.62
N LEU A 102 -10.77 12.32 2.72
CA LEU A 102 -9.88 12.91 3.72
C LEU A 102 -9.76 14.43 3.51
N GLY A 103 -9.54 14.87 2.28
CA GLY A 103 -9.36 16.27 1.93
C GLY A 103 -10.55 17.17 2.26
N ILE A 104 -11.77 16.62 2.22
CA ILE A 104 -13.02 17.35 2.54
C ILE A 104 -13.55 17.02 3.94
N GLY A 105 -12.80 16.27 4.76
CA GLY A 105 -13.13 15.99 6.16
C GLY A 105 -14.24 14.96 6.38
N ARG A 106 -14.54 14.10 5.39
CA ARG A 106 -15.49 12.98 5.57
C ARG A 106 -14.87 11.79 6.31
N VAL A 107 -13.55 11.70 6.29
CA VAL A 107 -12.76 10.85 7.17
C VAL A 107 -11.68 11.70 7.84
N ASP A 108 -11.28 11.30 9.06
CA ASP A 108 -10.28 12.02 9.85
C ASP A 108 -8.85 11.61 9.47
N ALA A 109 -8.67 10.35 9.08
CA ALA A 109 -7.40 9.78 8.66
C ALA A 109 -7.59 8.74 7.55
N VAL A 110 -6.53 8.44 6.82
CA VAL A 110 -6.45 7.31 5.87
C VAL A 110 -5.24 6.46 6.24
N ILE A 111 -5.39 5.12 6.19
CA ILE A 111 -4.25 4.22 6.28
C ILE A 111 -3.92 3.74 4.88
N ALA A 112 -2.69 3.99 4.46
CA ALA A 112 -2.21 3.67 3.12
C ALA A 112 -0.71 3.35 3.12
N ASP A 113 -0.29 2.67 2.05
CA ASP A 113 1.12 2.46 1.73
C ASP A 113 1.85 3.79 1.60
N GLY A 114 3.06 3.87 2.14
CA GLY A 114 3.86 5.08 2.09
C GLY A 114 4.19 5.51 0.65
N VAL A 115 4.38 4.57 -0.26
CA VAL A 115 4.60 4.82 -1.69
C VAL A 115 3.39 5.54 -2.31
N ILE A 116 2.17 4.99 -2.14
CA ILE A 116 0.97 5.60 -2.71
C ILE A 116 0.65 6.93 -2.02
N ALA A 117 0.84 7.03 -0.70
CA ALA A 117 0.62 8.25 0.04
C ALA A 117 1.52 9.39 -0.48
N ARG A 118 2.83 9.16 -0.58
CA ARG A 118 3.78 10.15 -1.11
C ARG A 118 3.43 10.54 -2.55
N TYR A 119 3.09 9.59 -3.40
CA TYR A 119 2.67 9.88 -4.78
C TYR A 119 1.44 10.81 -4.81
N LEU A 120 0.38 10.50 -4.06
CA LEU A 120 -0.82 11.33 -4.02
C LEU A 120 -0.52 12.72 -3.42
N MET A 121 0.35 12.80 -2.42
CA MET A 121 0.80 14.07 -1.84
C MET A 121 1.55 14.95 -2.86
N THR A 122 2.26 14.37 -3.84
CA THR A 122 2.88 15.16 -4.93
C THR A 122 1.85 15.78 -5.86
N LYS A 123 0.64 15.20 -5.96
CA LYS A 123 -0.45 15.74 -6.78
C LYS A 123 -1.20 16.88 -6.09
N GLU A 124 -1.21 16.88 -4.77
CA GLU A 124 -1.85 17.91 -3.94
C GLU A 124 -0.87 18.42 -2.85
N PRO A 125 0.16 19.20 -3.23
CA PRO A 125 1.19 19.64 -2.31
C PRO A 125 0.62 20.43 -1.13
N GLY A 126 1.06 20.08 0.09
CA GLY A 126 0.65 20.77 1.31
C GLY A 126 -0.75 20.43 1.83
N LYS A 127 -1.49 19.52 1.19
CA LYS A 127 -2.85 19.16 1.61
C LYS A 127 -2.87 18.05 2.68
N TYR A 128 -1.91 17.13 2.62
CA TYR A 128 -1.83 15.97 3.51
C TYR A 128 -0.45 15.84 4.12
N LYS A 129 -0.37 15.14 5.23
CA LYS A 129 0.89 14.73 5.88
C LYS A 129 0.81 13.30 6.40
N ILE A 130 1.95 12.62 6.41
CA ILE A 130 2.15 11.34 7.11
C ILE A 130 2.36 11.66 8.59
N VAL A 131 1.66 10.96 9.47
CA VAL A 131 1.89 11.06 10.91
C VAL A 131 3.07 10.16 11.27
N GLU A 132 4.20 10.78 11.64
CA GLU A 132 5.42 10.05 11.97
C GLU A 132 5.22 9.11 13.18
N GLY A 133 5.90 7.95 13.12
CA GLY A 133 5.81 6.95 14.20
C GLY A 133 4.50 6.16 14.26
N THR A 134 3.65 6.27 13.24
CA THR A 134 2.36 5.55 13.17
C THR A 134 2.37 4.38 12.21
N ASP A 135 3.55 3.90 11.80
CA ASP A 135 3.62 2.77 10.88
C ASP A 135 3.10 1.45 11.51
N TYR A 136 2.57 0.59 10.64
CA TYR A 136 2.06 -0.74 11.01
C TYR A 136 3.04 -1.87 10.68
N GLY A 137 4.32 -1.56 10.58
CA GLY A 137 5.37 -2.51 10.23
C GLY A 137 5.83 -2.41 8.79
N VAL A 138 6.81 -3.24 8.44
CA VAL A 138 7.40 -3.27 7.10
C VAL A 138 6.64 -4.23 6.20
N ASP A 139 6.22 -3.74 5.05
CA ASP A 139 5.66 -4.52 3.96
C ASP A 139 6.74 -4.83 2.92
N ASN A 140 6.70 -6.03 2.36
CA ASN A 140 7.57 -6.44 1.26
C ASN A 140 6.74 -6.52 -0.01
N PHE A 141 7.06 -5.68 -1.01
CA PHE A 141 6.37 -5.70 -2.30
C PHE A 141 7.00 -6.70 -3.25
N ALA A 142 6.15 -7.49 -3.90
CA ALA A 142 6.55 -8.44 -4.93
C ALA A 142 5.52 -8.46 -6.07
N VAL A 143 5.92 -9.01 -7.21
CA VAL A 143 5.00 -9.25 -8.32
C VAL A 143 4.24 -10.55 -8.06
N GLY A 144 2.92 -10.52 -8.19
CA GLY A 144 2.07 -11.70 -8.00
C GLY A 144 1.70 -12.36 -9.34
N PHE A 145 1.78 -13.69 -9.37
CA PHE A 145 1.46 -14.53 -10.53
C PHE A 145 0.47 -15.64 -10.14
N ARG A 146 -0.14 -16.30 -11.13
CA ARG A 146 -0.85 -17.55 -10.89
C ARG A 146 0.10 -18.60 -10.31
N LYS A 147 -0.42 -19.51 -9.54
CA LYS A 147 0.39 -20.53 -8.85
C LYS A 147 1.19 -21.44 -9.78
N ASP A 148 0.72 -21.61 -11.00
CA ASP A 148 1.33 -22.44 -12.05
C ASP A 148 2.25 -21.66 -13.02
N ASP A 149 2.29 -20.33 -12.96
CA ASP A 149 3.09 -19.49 -13.85
C ASP A 149 4.57 -19.35 -13.38
N THR A 150 5.19 -20.46 -13.04
CA THR A 150 6.57 -20.47 -12.52
C THR A 150 7.59 -19.93 -13.52
N ALA A 151 7.43 -20.24 -14.82
CA ALA A 151 8.33 -19.78 -15.88
C ALA A 151 8.31 -18.24 -16.03
N LEU A 152 7.12 -17.62 -15.95
CA LEU A 152 7.01 -16.17 -16.03
C LEU A 152 7.61 -15.53 -14.77
N ARG A 153 7.32 -16.08 -13.58
CA ARG A 153 7.88 -15.62 -12.31
C ARG A 153 9.41 -15.66 -12.32
N ASP A 154 10.01 -16.76 -12.79
CA ASP A 154 11.46 -16.93 -12.81
C ASP A 154 12.12 -15.97 -13.80
N LYS A 155 11.50 -15.74 -14.96
CA LYS A 155 11.97 -14.74 -15.91
C LYS A 155 11.95 -13.32 -15.31
N ILE A 156 10.88 -12.94 -14.62
CA ILE A 156 10.78 -11.63 -13.95
C ILE A 156 11.81 -11.52 -12.83
N ASN A 157 12.03 -12.57 -12.03
CA ASN A 157 13.09 -12.57 -11.01
C ASN A 157 14.47 -12.32 -11.58
N GLY A 158 14.80 -12.94 -12.74
CA GLY A 158 16.05 -12.70 -13.42
C GLY A 158 16.21 -11.23 -13.84
N ILE A 159 15.18 -10.66 -14.45
CA ILE A 159 15.17 -9.25 -14.89
C ILE A 159 15.29 -8.30 -13.68
N LEU A 160 14.54 -8.52 -12.61
CA LEU A 160 14.64 -7.70 -11.39
C LEU A 160 16.06 -7.74 -10.79
N ALA A 161 16.68 -8.91 -10.78
CA ALA A 161 18.06 -9.06 -10.30
C ALA A 161 19.07 -8.29 -11.18
N GLU A 162 18.91 -8.33 -12.52
CA GLU A 162 19.73 -7.55 -13.46
C GLU A 162 19.53 -6.05 -13.26
N MET A 163 18.28 -5.57 -13.15
CA MET A 163 17.95 -4.17 -12.92
C MET A 163 18.53 -3.64 -11.59
N LYS A 164 18.54 -4.47 -10.56
CA LYS A 164 19.17 -4.12 -9.27
C LYS A 164 20.70 -4.04 -9.43
N LYS A 165 21.31 -4.98 -10.15
CA LYS A 165 22.76 -5.03 -10.35
C LYS A 165 23.30 -3.87 -11.19
N ASP A 166 22.58 -3.44 -12.23
CA ASP A 166 23.00 -2.36 -13.13
C ASP A 166 22.55 -0.95 -12.70
N GLY A 167 21.81 -0.86 -11.57
CA GLY A 167 21.30 0.39 -11.01
C GLY A 167 20.07 0.95 -11.73
N THR A 168 19.46 0.19 -12.66
CA THR A 168 18.23 0.60 -13.36
C THR A 168 17.07 0.74 -12.37
N ALA A 169 16.95 -0.20 -11.43
CA ALA A 169 15.88 -0.16 -10.41
C ALA A 169 15.99 1.10 -9.54
N ASP A 170 17.21 1.44 -9.07
CA ASP A 170 17.45 2.63 -8.25
C ASP A 170 17.07 3.92 -8.99
N LYS A 171 17.45 4.04 -10.28
CA LYS A 171 17.11 5.21 -11.11
C LYS A 171 15.59 5.37 -11.31
N ILE A 172 14.87 4.25 -11.48
CA ILE A 172 13.41 4.27 -11.60
C ILE A 172 12.79 4.69 -10.27
N ALA A 173 13.25 4.13 -9.16
CA ALA A 173 12.75 4.47 -7.83
C ALA A 173 13.00 5.97 -7.52
N GLU A 174 14.20 6.47 -7.75
CA GLU A 174 14.53 7.89 -7.55
C GLU A 174 13.63 8.81 -8.40
N LYS A 175 13.42 8.45 -9.66
CA LYS A 175 12.57 9.23 -10.59
C LYS A 175 11.12 9.35 -10.11
N TRP A 176 10.54 8.27 -9.57
CA TRP A 176 9.11 8.23 -9.26
C TRP A 176 8.77 8.44 -7.79
N LEU A 177 9.68 8.12 -6.89
CA LEU A 177 9.46 8.11 -5.45
C LEU A 177 10.39 9.08 -4.70
N GLY A 178 11.36 9.64 -5.40
CA GLY A 178 12.39 10.48 -4.78
C GLY A 178 13.47 9.68 -4.05
N SER A 179 14.39 10.37 -3.39
CA SER A 179 15.43 9.73 -2.57
C SER A 179 14.81 9.07 -1.35
N GLY A 180 15.11 7.78 -1.14
CA GLY A 180 14.70 7.04 0.07
C GLY A 180 13.72 5.90 -0.14
N ALA A 181 13.46 5.47 -1.40
CA ALA A 181 12.81 4.20 -1.65
C ALA A 181 13.76 3.05 -1.26
N ASP A 182 13.28 2.09 -0.45
CA ASP A 182 14.04 0.91 -0.03
C ASP A 182 13.78 -0.25 -1.01
N LEU A 183 14.73 -0.50 -1.94
CA LEU A 183 14.67 -1.53 -2.98
C LEU A 183 15.35 -2.83 -2.58
#